data_bbc2d4c4a1f66bb3eb6114e88d933924
#
_entry.id   bbc2d4c4a1f66bb3eb6114e88d933924
#
_cell.length_a   1.000
_cell.length_b   1.000
_cell.length_c   1.000
_cell.angle_alpha   90.00
_cell.angle_beta   90.00
_cell.angle_gamma   90.00
#
_symmetry.space_group_name_H-M   'P 1'
#
loop_
_entity.id
_entity.type
_entity.pdbx_description
1 polymer ?
#
loop_
_entity_poly.entity_id
_entity_poly.type
_entity_poly.pdbx_seq_one_letter_code
_entity_poly.pdbx_strand_id
1 'polypeptide(L)'
;TEDAVLKLMRKPPFVMFERLNADFNRICRREGLPYQLIPYFISSHPGCTERDMRSLADKVLGKLHFDLEQVQDLTPTPMTFSSVMFYTGENPYTGEKVYVARSQEEKRRQKSYFFRRKR
;
A
#
# COMPACT_ATOMS: atom_id res chain seq x y z
N THR A 1 -3.97 -0.27 -0.20
CA THR A 1 -4.07 0.10 1.20
C THR A 1 -5.45 0.66 1.54
N GLU A 2 -5.69 1.02 2.79
CA GLU A 2 -6.94 1.68 3.17
C GLU A 2 -7.01 3.10 2.62
N ASP A 3 -8.21 3.55 2.27
CA ASP A 3 -8.41 4.85 1.62
C ASP A 3 -7.93 6.02 2.49
N ALA A 4 -7.95 5.89 3.82
CA ALA A 4 -7.39 6.89 4.73
C ALA A 4 -5.90 7.11 4.50
N VAL A 5 -5.13 6.04 4.27
CA VAL A 5 -3.69 6.12 3.96
C VAL A 5 -3.47 6.66 2.55
N LEU A 6 -4.28 6.22 1.57
CA LEU A 6 -4.22 6.75 0.19
C LEU A 6 -4.50 8.26 0.16
N LYS A 7 -5.43 8.74 0.98
CA LYS A 7 -5.72 10.16 1.12
C LYS A 7 -4.51 10.94 1.65
N LEU A 8 -3.79 10.41 2.64
CA LEU A 8 -2.53 11.01 3.12
C LEU A 8 -1.45 11.03 2.03
N MET A 9 -1.39 9.98 1.21
CA MET A 9 -0.50 9.91 0.04
C MET A 9 -0.95 10.80 -1.12
N ARG A 10 -2.15 11.40 -1.05
CA ARG A 10 -2.82 12.10 -2.17
C ARG A 10 -2.98 11.22 -3.41
N LYS A 11 -3.30 9.97 -3.19
CA LYS A 11 -3.59 8.97 -4.22
C LYS A 11 -5.09 8.76 -4.38
N PRO A 12 -5.53 8.32 -5.57
CA PRO A 12 -6.92 7.91 -5.78
C PRO A 12 -7.35 6.78 -4.84
N PRO A 13 -8.67 6.65 -4.57
CA PRO A 13 -9.17 5.56 -3.72
C PRO A 13 -8.91 4.19 -4.35
N PHE A 14 -8.79 3.18 -3.50
CA PHE A 14 -8.40 1.82 -3.91
C PHE A 14 -9.36 1.19 -4.94
N VAL A 15 -10.63 1.56 -4.92
CA VAL A 15 -11.61 1.08 -5.90
C VAL A 15 -11.24 1.42 -7.35
N MET A 16 -10.50 2.49 -7.58
CA MET A 16 -10.03 2.83 -8.93
C MET A 16 -8.99 1.82 -9.43
N PHE A 17 -8.12 1.34 -8.56
CA PHE A 17 -7.20 0.25 -8.89
C PHE A 17 -7.95 -1.05 -9.18
N GLU A 18 -8.98 -1.39 -8.40
CA GLU A 18 -9.80 -2.58 -8.64
C GLU A 18 -10.47 -2.53 -10.02
N ARG A 19 -11.02 -1.36 -10.41
CA ARG A 19 -11.60 -1.15 -11.74
C ARG A 19 -10.57 -1.28 -12.85
N LEU A 20 -9.42 -0.61 -12.69
CA LEU A 20 -8.31 -0.71 -13.65
C LEU A 20 -7.87 -2.17 -13.85
N ASN A 21 -7.70 -2.91 -12.76
CA ASN A 21 -7.31 -4.33 -12.82
C ASN A 21 -8.36 -5.18 -13.54
N ALA A 22 -9.65 -4.95 -13.28
CA ALA A 22 -10.74 -5.67 -13.95
C ALA A 22 -10.77 -5.36 -15.46
N ASP A 23 -10.65 -4.09 -15.84
CA ASP A 23 -10.65 -3.66 -17.24
C ASP A 23 -9.41 -4.17 -17.99
N PHE A 24 -8.24 -4.07 -17.39
CA PHE A 24 -6.99 -4.58 -17.94
C PHE A 24 -7.07 -6.10 -18.22
N ASN A 25 -7.51 -6.87 -17.23
CA ASN A 25 -7.67 -8.32 -17.38
C ASN A 25 -8.72 -8.69 -18.42
N ARG A 26 -9.79 -7.92 -18.56
CA ARG A 26 -10.82 -8.10 -19.59
C ARG A 26 -10.24 -7.88 -20.99
N ILE A 27 -9.49 -6.80 -21.17
CA ILE A 27 -8.84 -6.48 -22.45
C ILE A 27 -7.82 -7.55 -22.81
N CYS A 28 -6.94 -7.92 -21.89
CA CYS A 28 -5.93 -8.96 -22.16
C CYS A 28 -6.57 -10.29 -22.57
N ARG A 29 -7.65 -10.69 -21.91
CA ARG A 29 -8.37 -11.93 -22.29
C ARG A 29 -9.01 -11.82 -23.67
N ARG A 30 -9.63 -10.68 -23.99
CA ARG A 30 -10.26 -10.46 -25.28
C ARG A 30 -9.26 -10.50 -26.43
N GLU A 31 -8.09 -9.89 -26.24
CA GLU A 31 -7.04 -9.77 -27.25
C GLU A 31 -6.01 -10.92 -27.22
N GLY A 32 -6.20 -11.90 -26.34
CA GLY A 32 -5.26 -13.04 -26.19
C GLY A 32 -3.85 -12.63 -25.73
N LEU A 33 -3.75 -11.56 -24.94
CA LEU A 33 -2.47 -11.01 -24.47
C LEU A 33 -2.04 -11.62 -23.13
N PRO A 34 -0.76 -12.05 -22.98
CA PRO A 34 -0.26 -12.68 -21.78
C PRO A 34 0.21 -11.65 -20.73
N TYR A 35 -0.33 -10.44 -20.72
CA TYR A 35 0.11 -9.38 -19.82
C TYR A 35 -0.61 -9.43 -18.48
N GLN A 36 0.08 -8.97 -17.44
CA GLN A 36 -0.47 -8.82 -16.10
C GLN A 36 -0.02 -7.50 -15.48
N LEU A 37 -0.84 -6.97 -14.57
CA LEU A 37 -0.43 -5.86 -13.72
C LEU A 37 0.44 -6.39 -12.58
N ILE A 38 1.53 -5.68 -12.31
CA ILE A 38 2.38 -5.94 -11.15
C ILE A 38 2.15 -4.79 -10.16
N PRO A 39 1.38 -5.01 -9.08
CA PRO A 39 1.11 -3.96 -8.13
C PRO A 39 2.34 -3.64 -7.29
N TYR A 40 2.60 -2.37 -7.07
CA TYR A 40 3.67 -1.88 -6.21
C TYR A 40 3.10 -1.34 -4.90
N PHE A 41 3.48 -1.96 -3.79
CA PHE A 41 3.01 -1.58 -2.47
C PHE A 41 4.15 -1.02 -1.61
N ILE A 42 3.81 0.00 -0.83
CA ILE A 42 4.70 0.60 0.17
C ILE A 42 4.12 0.32 1.55
N SER A 43 4.92 -0.29 2.41
CA SER A 43 4.61 -0.45 3.83
C SER A 43 5.14 0.72 4.66
N SER A 44 4.61 0.89 5.84
CA SER A 44 5.10 1.87 6.83
C SER A 44 5.04 3.33 6.37
N HIS A 45 4.14 3.65 5.42
CA HIS A 45 3.83 5.04 5.12
C HIS A 45 3.22 5.72 6.37
N PRO A 46 3.54 7.00 6.66
CA PRO A 46 2.85 7.72 7.73
C PRO A 46 1.32 7.58 7.64
N GLY A 47 0.68 7.31 8.77
CA GLY A 47 -0.73 6.99 8.85
C GLY A 47 -1.10 5.53 8.58
N CYS A 48 -0.16 4.71 8.11
CA CYS A 48 -0.41 3.29 7.87
C CYS A 48 -0.14 2.48 9.14
N THR A 49 -1.20 1.97 9.75
CA THR A 49 -1.11 1.09 10.91
C THR A 49 -0.90 -0.37 10.49
N GLU A 50 -0.56 -1.21 11.47
CA GLU A 50 -0.47 -2.66 11.26
C GLU A 50 -1.81 -3.26 10.79
N ARG A 51 -2.94 -2.72 11.28
CA ARG A 51 -4.29 -3.11 10.86
C ARG A 51 -4.53 -2.80 9.39
N ASP A 52 -4.10 -1.63 8.91
CA ASP A 52 -4.25 -1.23 7.50
C ASP A 52 -3.44 -2.15 6.58
N MET A 53 -2.22 -2.50 6.98
CA MET A 53 -1.38 -3.42 6.19
C MET A 53 -1.94 -4.84 6.16
N ARG A 54 -2.52 -5.31 7.26
CA ARG A 54 -3.19 -6.60 7.30
C ARG A 54 -4.41 -6.62 6.39
N SER A 55 -5.25 -5.58 6.46
CA SER A 55 -6.42 -5.44 5.60
C SER A 55 -6.03 -5.40 4.11
N LEU A 56 -4.98 -4.66 3.77
CA LEU A 56 -4.45 -4.62 2.41
C LEU A 56 -3.95 -6.00 1.95
N ALA A 57 -3.19 -6.69 2.78
CA ALA A 57 -2.69 -8.04 2.46
C ALA A 57 -3.84 -9.02 2.20
N ASP A 58 -4.88 -8.99 3.03
CA ASP A 58 -6.07 -9.83 2.86
C ASP A 58 -6.80 -9.52 1.52
N LYS A 59 -6.90 -8.25 1.13
CA LYS A 59 -7.48 -7.84 -0.16
C LYS A 59 -6.62 -8.32 -1.34
N VAL A 60 -5.32 -8.10 -1.28
CA VAL A 60 -4.39 -8.38 -2.38
C VAL A 60 -4.21 -9.88 -2.60
N LEU A 61 -3.97 -10.64 -1.54
CA LEU A 61 -3.72 -12.07 -1.62
C LEU A 61 -5.00 -12.88 -1.75
N GLY A 62 -6.06 -12.47 -1.03
CA GLY A 62 -7.33 -13.19 -0.97
C GLY A 62 -8.31 -12.85 -2.08
N LYS A 63 -8.54 -11.55 -2.36
CA LYS A 63 -9.53 -11.09 -3.33
C LYS A 63 -8.97 -10.88 -4.73
N LEU A 64 -7.78 -10.29 -4.82
CA LEU A 64 -7.17 -9.96 -6.11
C LEU A 64 -6.19 -11.01 -6.62
N HIS A 65 -5.80 -11.96 -5.76
CA HIS A 65 -4.92 -13.09 -6.10
C HIS A 65 -3.57 -12.67 -6.72
N PHE A 66 -3.00 -11.56 -6.27
CA PHE A 66 -1.65 -11.20 -6.66
C PHE A 66 -0.62 -11.96 -5.82
N ASP A 67 0.35 -12.56 -6.48
CA ASP A 67 1.56 -13.06 -5.83
C ASP A 67 2.60 -11.95 -5.82
N LEU A 68 2.89 -11.43 -4.64
CA LEU A 68 3.84 -10.34 -4.48
C LEU A 68 5.24 -10.88 -4.27
N GLU A 69 6.17 -10.44 -5.10
CA GLU A 69 7.59 -10.75 -4.93
C GLU A 69 8.22 -9.87 -3.86
N GLN A 70 7.80 -8.63 -3.77
CA GLN A 70 8.33 -7.68 -2.78
C GLN A 70 7.31 -6.61 -2.38
N VAL A 71 7.45 -6.15 -1.13
CA VAL A 71 6.81 -4.95 -0.60
C VAL A 71 7.92 -4.07 -0.03
N GLN A 72 7.97 -2.81 -0.42
CA GLN A 72 9.01 -1.89 0.06
C GLN A 72 8.53 -1.10 1.28
N ASP A 73 9.44 -0.86 2.22
CA ASP A 73 9.19 0.10 3.28
C ASP A 73 9.34 1.53 2.75
N LEU A 74 8.55 2.46 3.30
CA LEU A 74 8.75 3.86 2.98
C LEU A 74 10.20 4.28 3.32
N THR A 75 10.89 4.78 2.33
CA THR A 75 12.15 5.48 2.51
C THR A 75 11.88 6.98 2.40
N PRO A 76 12.04 7.75 3.48
CA PRO A 76 11.84 9.19 3.42
C PRO A 76 12.80 9.84 2.42
N THR A 77 12.25 10.52 1.43
CA THR A 77 13.02 11.28 0.43
C THR A 77 12.85 12.77 0.68
N PRO A 78 13.91 13.59 0.56
CA PRO A 78 13.83 15.02 0.74
C PRO A 78 12.73 15.67 -0.12
N MET A 79 12.12 16.74 0.36
CA MET A 79 11.12 17.55 -0.33
C MET A 79 9.78 16.83 -0.65
N THR A 80 9.43 15.79 0.09
CA THR A 80 8.13 15.14 -0.02
C THR A 80 7.30 15.34 1.25
N PHE A 81 5.97 15.46 1.10
CA PHE A 81 5.07 15.55 2.25
C PHE A 81 5.09 14.29 3.12
N SER A 82 5.29 13.12 2.52
CA SER A 82 5.44 11.88 3.27
C SER A 82 6.65 11.91 4.20
N SER A 83 7.74 12.54 3.78
CA SER A 83 8.93 12.73 4.63
C SER A 83 8.67 13.71 5.76
N VAL A 84 7.95 14.81 5.49
CA VAL A 84 7.55 15.76 6.54
C VAL A 84 6.70 15.02 7.59
N MET A 85 5.68 14.27 7.18
CA MET A 85 4.85 13.47 8.08
C MET A 85 5.68 12.43 8.86
N PHE A 86 6.66 11.80 8.21
CA PHE A 86 7.52 10.81 8.85
C PHE A 86 8.36 11.42 9.99
N TYR A 87 8.94 12.59 9.77
CA TYR A 87 9.78 13.25 10.77
C TYR A 87 8.99 13.96 11.85
N THR A 88 7.92 14.67 11.49
CA THR A 88 7.11 15.47 12.43
C THR A 88 6.08 14.65 13.18
N GLY A 89 5.55 13.57 12.58
CA GLY A 89 4.39 12.84 13.08
C GLY A 89 3.08 13.61 12.91
N GLU A 90 3.04 14.58 12.01
CA GLU A 90 1.88 15.44 11.76
C GLU A 90 1.58 15.58 10.28
N ASN A 91 0.29 15.67 9.95
CA ASN A 91 -0.15 15.98 8.60
C ASN A 91 0.13 17.46 8.32
N PRO A 92 1.00 17.82 7.34
CA PRO A 92 1.39 19.20 7.08
C PRO A 92 0.25 20.07 6.55
N TYR A 93 -0.88 19.50 6.14
CA TYR A 93 -2.04 20.22 5.66
C TYR A 93 -3.06 20.54 6.74
N THR A 94 -3.18 19.68 7.76
CA THR A 94 -4.23 19.79 8.79
C THR A 94 -3.67 20.00 10.20
N GLY A 95 -2.37 19.73 10.42
CA GLY A 95 -1.76 19.73 11.74
C GLY A 95 -2.15 18.55 12.61
N GLU A 96 -2.97 17.61 12.11
CA GLU A 96 -3.38 16.43 12.87
C GLU A 96 -2.21 15.47 13.04
N LYS A 97 -2.15 14.84 14.21
CA LYS A 97 -1.16 13.80 14.49
C LYS A 97 -1.38 12.57 13.62
N VAL A 98 -0.28 12.03 13.12
CA VAL A 98 -0.24 10.87 12.25
C VAL A 98 0.63 9.79 12.87
N TYR A 99 0.11 8.55 12.91
CA TYR A 99 0.90 7.40 13.34
C TYR A 99 2.09 7.16 12.40
N VAL A 100 3.26 6.88 12.96
CA VAL A 100 4.46 6.57 12.19
C VAL A 100 5.17 5.35 12.79
N ALA A 101 5.31 4.29 12.00
CA ALA A 101 6.11 3.13 12.38
C ALA A 101 7.60 3.50 12.37
N ARG A 102 8.20 3.64 13.55
CA ARG A 102 9.59 4.08 13.69
C ARG A 102 10.56 2.95 13.93
N SER A 103 10.13 1.89 14.63
CA SER A 103 11.00 0.75 14.93
C SER A 103 11.10 -0.20 13.73
N GLN A 104 12.24 -0.86 13.61
CA GLN A 104 12.44 -1.91 12.59
C GLN A 104 11.50 -3.10 12.80
N GLU A 105 11.13 -3.35 14.05
CA GLU A 105 10.20 -4.43 14.39
C GLU A 105 8.79 -4.15 13.86
N GLU A 106 8.26 -2.92 14.07
CA GLU A 106 6.96 -2.51 13.52
C GLU A 106 6.93 -2.61 12.00
N LYS A 107 7.98 -2.14 11.33
CA LYS A 107 8.12 -2.20 9.87
C LYS A 107 8.13 -3.66 9.37
N ARG A 108 8.89 -4.53 10.03
CA ARG A 108 8.92 -5.97 9.71
C ARG A 108 7.56 -6.63 9.90
N ARG A 109 6.85 -6.31 10.99
CA ARG A 109 5.50 -6.84 11.22
C ARG A 109 4.54 -6.40 10.12
N GLN A 110 4.50 -5.12 9.76
CA GLN A 110 3.65 -4.64 8.67
C GLN A 110 3.92 -5.38 7.36
N LYS A 111 5.17 -5.57 7.02
CA LYS A 111 5.58 -6.28 5.80
C LYS A 111 5.25 -7.77 5.83
N SER A 112 5.33 -8.42 6.98
CA SER A 112 5.14 -9.86 7.13
C SER A 112 3.76 -10.36 6.72
N TYR A 113 2.72 -9.50 6.74
CA TYR A 113 1.37 -9.89 6.35
C TYR A 113 1.27 -10.33 4.88
N PHE A 114 2.11 -9.78 4.00
CA PHE A 114 2.11 -10.13 2.58
C PHE A 114 2.82 -11.45 2.28
N PHE A 115 3.71 -11.89 3.16
CA PHE A 115 4.54 -13.08 2.96
C PHE A 115 4.15 -14.25 3.87
N ARG A 116 2.95 -14.23 4.43
CA ARG A 116 2.43 -15.36 5.18
C ARG A 116 2.22 -16.53 4.23
N ARG A 117 3.03 -17.58 4.36
CA ARG A 117 2.77 -18.83 3.66
C ARG A 117 1.36 -19.30 4.03
N LYS A 118 0.51 -19.51 3.03
CA LYS A 118 -0.71 -20.32 3.21
C LYS A 118 -0.24 -21.70 3.68
N ARG A 119 -0.56 -22.03 4.93
CA ARG A 119 -0.46 -23.41 5.40
C ARG A 119 -1.55 -24.22 4.76
#